data_039648ef16b274c10c39339288df3ae1
#
_entry.id   039648ef16b274c10c39339288df3ae1
#
_cell.length_a   1.000
_cell.length_b   1.000
_cell.length_c   1.000
_cell.angle_alpha   90.00
_cell.angle_beta   90.00
_cell.angle_gamma   90.00
#
_symmetry.space_group_name_H-M   'P 1'
#
loop_
_entity.id
_entity.type
_entity.pdbx_description
1 polymer ?
#
loop_
_entity_poly.entity_id
_entity_poly.type
_entity_poly.pdbx_seq_one_letter_code
_entity_poly.pdbx_strand_id
1 'polypeptide(L)'
;MAKEKFERNKPHVNVGTIGHVDHGKTTLTAAMTRVCAEVFGGEMQAFDQIDNAPEERERGITISTAHVEYDSADRHYAHVDCPGHADYVKNMITGAAQMDGAILVCGATDGPMPQTREHILLSRQVGVPYVVVFLNKADLLAEDCGGVGSEEYEEMLELVEMELRELLDLYEFPGDDTPIIVGSALMALEGKDDNELGTTAVKKLVEALDSYIPEPVRAIDQPFLMPIEDVFSIAGRGTVVTGRIERGVIKVGEEIEVIGISDTAKTTCTGVE
;
A
#
# COMPACT_ATOMS: atom_id res chain seq x y z
N MET A 1 -11.87 -25.13 -15.87
CA MET A 1 -12.46 -25.03 -14.54
C MET A 1 -12.99 -23.61 -14.42
N ALA A 2 -14.27 -23.41 -14.09
CA ALA A 2 -14.79 -22.06 -13.81
C ALA A 2 -14.09 -21.59 -12.53
N LYS A 3 -13.43 -20.41 -12.56
CA LYS A 3 -12.95 -19.76 -11.35
C LYS A 3 -14.17 -19.52 -10.44
N GLU A 4 -14.05 -19.82 -9.17
CA GLU A 4 -15.06 -19.49 -8.18
C GLU A 4 -15.31 -17.98 -8.25
N LYS A 5 -16.58 -17.61 -8.23
CA LYS A 5 -17.00 -16.22 -8.26
C LYS A 5 -16.58 -15.61 -6.93
N PHE A 6 -15.71 -14.60 -6.96
CA PHE A 6 -15.32 -13.87 -5.77
C PHE A 6 -16.57 -13.26 -5.10
N GLU A 7 -16.92 -13.72 -3.92
CA GLU A 7 -18.01 -13.16 -3.12
C GLU A 7 -17.41 -12.21 -2.08
N ARG A 8 -17.74 -10.93 -2.17
CA ARG A 8 -17.32 -9.90 -1.21
C ARG A 8 -18.08 -10.09 0.10
N ASN A 9 -17.44 -10.71 1.06
CA ASN A 9 -18.00 -10.93 2.40
C ASN A 9 -17.57 -9.85 3.41
N LYS A 10 -16.59 -9.01 3.05
CA LYS A 10 -16.04 -7.94 3.90
C LYS A 10 -15.99 -6.62 3.13
N PRO A 11 -16.05 -5.46 3.83
CA PRO A 11 -15.75 -4.16 3.24
C PRO A 11 -14.37 -4.15 2.58
N HIS A 12 -14.27 -3.52 1.41
CA HIS A 12 -13.04 -3.45 0.63
C HIS A 12 -12.39 -2.08 0.76
N VAL A 13 -11.11 -2.05 1.12
CA VAL A 13 -10.31 -0.85 1.29
C VAL A 13 -9.02 -0.98 0.48
N ASN A 14 -8.68 0.06 -0.27
CA ASN A 14 -7.43 0.12 -1.00
C ASN A 14 -6.38 0.85 -0.16
N VAL A 15 -5.30 0.18 0.15
CA VAL A 15 -4.15 0.78 0.84
C VAL A 15 -2.89 0.63 -0.01
N GLY A 16 -1.81 1.26 0.38
CA GLY A 16 -0.53 1.00 -0.26
C GLY A 16 0.63 1.59 0.50
N THR A 17 1.83 1.08 0.20
CA THR A 17 3.08 1.51 0.81
C THR A 17 3.72 2.63 0.02
N ILE A 18 4.09 3.70 0.72
CA ILE A 18 4.84 4.85 0.22
C ILE A 18 6.06 5.12 1.12
N GLY A 19 7.02 5.86 0.64
CA GLY A 19 8.22 6.24 1.41
C GLY A 19 9.50 6.07 0.62
N HIS A 20 10.63 6.38 1.26
CA HIS A 20 11.95 6.37 0.62
C HIS A 20 12.38 5.00 0.10
N VAL A 21 13.27 4.98 -0.90
CA VAL A 21 13.97 3.75 -1.33
C VAL A 21 14.70 3.13 -0.13
N ASP A 22 14.82 1.81 -0.08
CA ASP A 22 15.48 1.04 0.98
C ASP A 22 14.87 1.17 2.40
N HIS A 23 13.75 1.88 2.59
CA HIS A 23 13.03 1.88 3.87
C HIS A 23 12.21 0.61 4.13
N GLY A 24 12.17 -0.34 3.17
CA GLY A 24 11.58 -1.66 3.35
C GLY A 24 10.08 -1.76 3.06
N LYS A 25 9.56 -0.98 2.09
CA LYS A 25 8.16 -1.01 1.67
C LYS A 25 7.72 -2.39 1.20
N THR A 26 8.41 -2.97 0.22
CA THR A 26 8.12 -4.30 -0.33
C THR A 26 8.30 -5.39 0.72
N THR A 27 9.30 -5.25 1.61
CA THR A 27 9.48 -6.16 2.75
C THR A 27 8.29 -6.12 3.69
N LEU A 28 7.77 -4.92 3.98
CA LEU A 28 6.57 -4.75 4.81
C LEU A 28 5.34 -5.33 4.12
N THR A 29 5.17 -5.08 2.82
CA THR A 29 4.08 -5.64 2.02
C THR A 29 4.08 -7.17 2.09
N ALA A 30 5.24 -7.81 1.89
CA ALA A 30 5.39 -9.26 2.03
C ALA A 30 5.10 -9.74 3.47
N ALA A 31 5.57 -9.02 4.49
CA ALA A 31 5.31 -9.34 5.90
C ALA A 31 3.81 -9.24 6.24
N MET A 32 3.11 -8.24 5.71
CA MET A 32 1.66 -8.08 5.90
C MET A 32 0.89 -9.24 5.28
N THR A 33 1.17 -9.63 4.03
CA THR A 33 0.51 -10.79 3.40
C THR A 33 0.74 -12.06 4.21
N ARG A 34 1.96 -12.26 4.72
CA ARG A 34 2.30 -13.41 5.56
C ARG A 34 1.53 -13.41 6.88
N VAL A 35 1.62 -12.34 7.66
CA VAL A 35 0.99 -12.24 8.99
C VAL A 35 -0.53 -12.35 8.88
N CYS A 36 -1.14 -11.69 7.89
CA CYS A 36 -2.57 -11.77 7.65
C CYS A 36 -2.99 -13.20 7.24
N ALA A 37 -2.23 -13.86 6.36
CA ALA A 37 -2.51 -15.24 5.98
C ALA A 37 -2.42 -16.22 7.16
N GLU A 38 -1.45 -16.04 8.06
CA GLU A 38 -1.31 -16.87 9.26
C GLU A 38 -2.47 -16.67 10.27
N VAL A 39 -2.98 -15.44 10.38
CA VAL A 39 -4.01 -15.10 11.41
C VAL A 39 -5.42 -15.23 10.87
N PHE A 40 -5.69 -14.76 9.65
CA PHE A 40 -7.03 -14.66 9.09
C PHE A 40 -7.27 -15.59 7.90
N GLY A 41 -6.23 -16.28 7.44
CA GLY A 41 -6.26 -17.10 6.24
C GLY A 41 -5.96 -16.28 4.97
N GLY A 42 -5.85 -16.96 3.84
CA GLY A 42 -5.49 -16.39 2.56
C GLY A 42 -4.14 -16.90 2.05
N GLU A 43 -3.64 -16.27 1.00
CA GLU A 43 -2.37 -16.64 0.38
C GLU A 43 -1.26 -15.66 0.81
N MET A 44 -0.13 -16.20 1.21
CA MET A 44 1.09 -15.45 1.45
C MET A 44 1.79 -15.18 0.11
N GLN A 45 2.24 -13.95 -0.10
CA GLN A 45 3.11 -13.61 -1.24
C GLN A 45 4.53 -13.36 -0.77
N ALA A 46 5.49 -14.06 -1.39
CA ALA A 46 6.90 -13.87 -1.09
C ALA A 46 7.43 -12.57 -1.74
N PHE A 47 8.48 -12.01 -1.18
CA PHE A 47 9.11 -10.77 -1.67
C PHE A 47 9.42 -10.81 -3.18
N ASP A 48 9.98 -11.90 -3.67
CA ASP A 48 10.35 -12.13 -5.08
C ASP A 48 9.14 -12.38 -6.00
N GLN A 49 7.95 -12.55 -5.46
CA GLN A 49 6.69 -12.60 -6.20
C GLN A 49 6.07 -11.21 -6.35
N ILE A 50 6.35 -10.30 -5.42
CA ILE A 50 5.93 -8.90 -5.45
C ILE A 50 6.83 -8.13 -6.44
N ASP A 51 8.14 -8.10 -6.21
CA ASP A 51 9.13 -7.55 -7.14
C ASP A 51 9.52 -8.61 -8.19
N ASN A 52 8.68 -8.76 -9.21
CA ASN A 52 8.76 -9.89 -10.13
C ASN A 52 9.58 -9.61 -11.39
N ALA A 53 9.74 -8.34 -11.80
CA ALA A 53 10.47 -8.00 -13.01
C ALA A 53 11.96 -8.31 -12.88
N PRO A 54 12.63 -8.83 -13.95
CA PRO A 54 14.07 -9.11 -13.91
C PRO A 54 14.92 -7.90 -13.51
N GLU A 55 14.53 -6.71 -13.94
CA GLU A 55 15.23 -5.46 -13.64
C GLU A 55 15.07 -5.05 -12.16
N GLU A 56 13.92 -5.30 -11.54
CA GLU A 56 13.67 -5.08 -10.12
C GLU A 56 14.57 -5.97 -9.26
N ARG A 57 14.67 -7.25 -9.64
CA ARG A 57 15.52 -8.22 -8.95
C ARG A 57 17.01 -7.90 -9.08
N GLU A 58 17.45 -7.45 -10.26
CA GLU A 58 18.85 -7.10 -10.51
C GLU A 58 19.26 -5.84 -9.73
N ARG A 59 18.38 -4.86 -9.64
CA ARG A 59 18.65 -3.60 -8.96
C ARG A 59 18.28 -3.59 -7.48
N GLY A 60 17.46 -4.53 -7.02
CA GLY A 60 16.93 -4.58 -5.66
C GLY A 60 15.98 -3.42 -5.32
N ILE A 61 15.32 -2.84 -6.33
CA ILE A 61 14.38 -1.72 -6.17
C ILE A 61 13.08 -1.99 -6.92
N THR A 62 11.95 -1.59 -6.34
CA THR A 62 10.65 -1.65 -7.01
C THR A 62 10.57 -0.57 -8.09
N ILE A 63 10.20 -0.96 -9.30
CA ILE A 63 10.06 -0.09 -10.49
C ILE A 63 8.59 0.13 -10.81
N SER A 64 7.83 -0.96 -10.91
CA SER A 64 6.40 -0.95 -11.20
C SER A 64 5.59 -1.12 -9.93
N THR A 65 4.36 -0.62 -9.90
CA THR A 65 3.44 -0.91 -8.80
C THR A 65 3.08 -2.39 -8.80
N ALA A 66 3.16 -3.03 -7.63
CA ALA A 66 2.69 -4.39 -7.44
C ALA A 66 1.38 -4.39 -6.64
N HIS A 67 0.49 -5.32 -6.94
CA HIS A 67 -0.80 -5.45 -6.28
C HIS A 67 -0.86 -6.78 -5.53
N VAL A 68 -1.18 -6.70 -4.24
CA VAL A 68 -1.41 -7.88 -3.40
C VAL A 68 -2.72 -7.73 -2.64
N GLU A 69 -3.27 -8.83 -2.16
CA GLU A 69 -4.53 -8.85 -1.41
C GLU A 69 -4.34 -9.61 -0.11
N TYR A 70 -4.98 -9.15 0.94
CA TYR A 70 -5.04 -9.84 2.23
C TYR A 70 -6.27 -9.40 3.03
N ASP A 71 -6.67 -10.23 3.97
CA ASP A 71 -7.77 -9.97 4.88
C ASP A 71 -7.28 -9.56 6.27
N SER A 72 -8.01 -8.66 6.92
CA SER A 72 -8.01 -8.50 8.37
C SER A 72 -9.20 -9.23 8.99
N ALA A 73 -9.45 -9.03 10.28
CA ALA A 73 -10.66 -9.54 10.94
C ALA A 73 -11.93 -9.00 10.25
N ASP A 74 -11.94 -7.71 9.95
CA ASP A 74 -13.15 -6.98 9.56
C ASP A 74 -13.17 -6.56 8.09
N ARG A 75 -12.02 -6.53 7.40
CA ARG A 75 -11.87 -5.94 6.07
C ARG A 75 -11.06 -6.81 5.11
N HIS A 76 -11.30 -6.57 3.82
CA HIS A 76 -10.47 -7.05 2.72
C HIS A 76 -9.67 -5.88 2.14
N TYR A 77 -8.36 -6.03 2.09
CA TYR A 77 -7.44 -5.02 1.60
C TYR A 77 -6.89 -5.39 0.21
N ALA A 78 -7.02 -4.46 -0.74
CA ALA A 78 -6.15 -4.42 -1.91
C ALA A 78 -4.98 -3.49 -1.60
N HIS A 79 -3.77 -3.99 -1.70
CA HIS A 79 -2.56 -3.26 -1.34
C HIS A 79 -1.70 -3.02 -2.56
N VAL A 80 -1.33 -1.75 -2.77
CA VAL A 80 -0.46 -1.31 -3.86
C VAL A 80 0.92 -1.03 -3.29
N ASP A 81 1.91 -1.84 -3.65
CA ASP A 81 3.31 -1.55 -3.34
C ASP A 81 3.88 -0.54 -4.34
N CYS A 82 4.25 0.65 -3.86
CA CYS A 82 4.74 1.73 -4.71
C CYS A 82 6.27 1.79 -4.75
N PRO A 83 6.87 2.12 -5.93
CA PRO A 83 8.29 2.37 -6.02
C PRO A 83 8.72 3.53 -5.12
N GLY A 84 9.94 3.43 -4.57
CA GLY A 84 10.51 4.47 -3.70
C GLY A 84 11.47 5.41 -4.43
N HIS A 85 12.02 5.01 -5.58
CA HIS A 85 13.05 5.75 -6.28
C HIS A 85 12.48 6.94 -7.09
N ALA A 86 13.19 8.06 -7.08
CA ALA A 86 12.76 9.30 -7.76
C ALA A 86 12.50 9.13 -9.28
N ASP A 87 13.21 8.24 -9.95
CA ASP A 87 13.00 7.97 -11.38
C ASP A 87 11.62 7.39 -11.69
N TYR A 88 10.95 6.79 -10.69
CA TYR A 88 9.66 6.10 -10.83
C TYR A 88 8.49 6.82 -10.17
N VAL A 89 8.64 8.10 -9.87
CA VAL A 89 7.59 8.96 -9.27
C VAL A 89 6.27 8.87 -10.03
N LYS A 90 6.30 8.74 -11.35
CA LYS A 90 5.08 8.59 -12.17
C LYS A 90 4.29 7.34 -11.75
N ASN A 91 4.95 6.20 -11.55
CA ASN A 91 4.31 4.96 -11.12
C ASN A 91 3.81 5.07 -9.67
N MET A 92 4.57 5.75 -8.81
CA MET A 92 4.14 6.07 -7.44
C MET A 92 2.85 6.90 -7.43
N ILE A 93 2.75 7.95 -8.26
CA ILE A 93 1.55 8.80 -8.37
C ILE A 93 0.34 7.97 -8.84
N THR A 94 0.53 7.13 -9.84
CA THR A 94 -0.55 6.26 -10.35
C THR A 94 -1.03 5.29 -9.28
N GLY A 95 -0.13 4.66 -8.53
CA GLY A 95 -0.49 3.78 -7.41
C GLY A 95 -1.18 4.53 -6.27
N ALA A 96 -0.62 5.68 -5.86
CA ALA A 96 -1.19 6.49 -4.77
C ALA A 96 -2.61 7.00 -5.07
N ALA A 97 -2.91 7.33 -6.32
CA ALA A 97 -4.25 7.77 -6.72
C ALA A 97 -5.36 6.71 -6.49
N GLN A 98 -4.98 5.43 -6.35
CA GLN A 98 -5.93 4.33 -6.10
C GLN A 98 -6.23 4.12 -4.62
N MET A 99 -5.46 4.71 -3.70
CA MET A 99 -5.50 4.42 -2.28
C MET A 99 -6.63 5.16 -1.56
N ASP A 100 -7.30 4.47 -0.65
CA ASP A 100 -8.20 5.03 0.35
C ASP A 100 -7.41 5.44 1.62
N GLY A 101 -6.20 4.92 1.78
CA GLY A 101 -5.23 5.30 2.80
C GLY A 101 -3.83 4.81 2.46
N ALA A 102 -2.79 5.52 2.88
CA ALA A 102 -1.40 5.15 2.64
C ALA A 102 -0.71 4.69 3.92
N ILE A 103 0.23 3.75 3.77
CA ILE A 103 1.18 3.33 4.80
C ILE A 103 2.51 4.00 4.47
N LEU A 104 2.88 5.01 5.24
CA LEU A 104 4.17 5.66 5.12
C LEU A 104 5.23 4.82 5.84
N VAL A 105 6.15 4.25 5.07
CA VAL A 105 7.26 3.47 5.63
C VAL A 105 8.49 4.34 5.75
N CYS A 106 8.96 4.52 6.98
CA CYS A 106 10.15 5.29 7.31
C CYS A 106 11.14 4.42 8.11
N GLY A 107 12.43 4.47 7.78
CA GLY A 107 13.45 3.81 8.57
C GLY A 107 13.67 4.54 9.90
N ALA A 108 13.68 3.80 11.01
CA ALA A 108 13.93 4.38 12.34
C ALA A 108 15.38 4.88 12.48
N THR A 109 16.31 4.29 11.75
CA THR A 109 17.73 4.70 11.73
C THR A 109 18.00 5.95 10.93
N ASP A 110 17.21 6.16 9.87
CA ASP A 110 17.47 7.20 8.86
C ASP A 110 16.54 8.43 9.01
N GLY A 111 15.38 8.22 9.65
CA GLY A 111 14.32 9.23 9.70
C GLY A 111 13.72 9.59 8.33
N PRO A 112 12.96 10.69 8.23
CA PRO A 112 12.35 11.10 6.96
C PRO A 112 13.37 11.64 5.97
N MET A 113 13.59 10.87 4.91
CA MET A 113 14.50 11.14 3.79
C MET A 113 13.80 11.96 2.67
N PRO A 114 14.53 12.47 1.65
CA PRO A 114 13.95 13.32 0.61
C PRO A 114 12.71 12.75 -0.08
N GLN A 115 12.73 11.46 -0.48
CA GLN A 115 11.56 10.84 -1.09
C GLN A 115 10.40 10.64 -0.11
N THR A 116 10.66 10.51 1.20
CA THR A 116 9.61 10.48 2.23
C THR A 116 8.77 11.75 2.13
N ARG A 117 9.43 12.92 2.10
CA ARG A 117 8.78 14.24 1.96
C ARG A 117 8.03 14.37 0.63
N GLU A 118 8.65 13.96 -0.46
CA GLU A 118 8.05 13.98 -1.79
C GLU A 118 6.80 13.09 -1.86
N HIS A 119 6.85 11.89 -1.32
CA HIS A 119 5.72 10.95 -1.34
C HIS A 119 4.54 11.42 -0.49
N ILE A 120 4.77 12.06 0.66
CA ILE A 120 3.70 12.66 1.47
C ILE A 120 3.02 13.79 0.67
N LEU A 121 3.82 14.70 0.08
CA LEU A 121 3.30 15.79 -0.75
C LEU A 121 2.46 15.26 -1.92
N LEU A 122 3.00 14.30 -2.67
CA LEU A 122 2.33 13.73 -3.84
C LEU A 122 1.05 12.99 -3.44
N SER A 123 1.07 12.22 -2.36
CA SER A 123 -0.12 11.54 -1.83
C SER A 123 -1.23 12.54 -1.49
N ARG A 124 -0.86 13.67 -0.87
CA ARG A 124 -1.81 14.75 -0.61
C ARG A 124 -2.39 15.35 -1.89
N GLN A 125 -1.56 15.58 -2.90
CA GLN A 125 -1.98 16.16 -4.18
C GLN A 125 -2.91 15.25 -4.99
N VAL A 126 -2.71 13.93 -4.94
CA VAL A 126 -3.58 12.96 -5.62
C VAL A 126 -4.83 12.62 -4.81
N GLY A 127 -4.95 13.16 -3.58
CA GLY A 127 -6.15 13.06 -2.77
C GLY A 127 -6.22 11.84 -1.85
N VAL A 128 -5.08 11.24 -1.48
CA VAL A 128 -5.04 10.22 -0.41
C VAL A 128 -5.53 10.86 0.89
N PRO A 129 -6.61 10.36 1.49
CA PRO A 129 -7.23 11.05 2.63
C PRO A 129 -6.60 10.73 3.99
N TYR A 130 -5.98 9.55 4.13
CA TYR A 130 -5.46 9.04 5.40
C TYR A 130 -4.05 8.47 5.24
N VAL A 131 -3.22 8.68 6.26
CA VAL A 131 -1.86 8.12 6.33
C VAL A 131 -1.69 7.43 7.68
N VAL A 132 -1.11 6.23 7.68
CA VAL A 132 -0.63 5.51 8.87
C VAL A 132 0.87 5.34 8.70
N VAL A 133 1.65 5.52 9.74
CA VAL A 133 3.12 5.42 9.67
C VAL A 133 3.57 4.07 10.22
N PHE A 134 4.47 3.42 9.49
CA PHE A 134 5.24 2.30 10.01
C PHE A 134 6.71 2.69 10.11
N LEU A 135 7.19 2.86 11.33
CA LEU A 135 8.59 3.18 11.63
C LEU A 135 9.38 1.88 11.65
N ASN A 136 9.96 1.56 10.49
CA ASN A 136 10.60 0.28 10.18
C ASN A 136 12.06 0.24 10.62
N LYS A 137 12.67 -0.93 10.65
CA LYS A 137 14.07 -1.18 11.02
C LYS A 137 14.37 -0.81 12.49
N ALA A 138 13.39 -0.88 13.36
CA ALA A 138 13.57 -0.60 14.78
C ALA A 138 14.50 -1.62 15.48
N ASP A 139 14.66 -2.82 14.92
CA ASP A 139 15.65 -3.81 15.30
C ASP A 139 17.08 -3.30 15.10
N LEU A 140 17.38 -2.68 13.96
CA LEU A 140 18.71 -2.10 13.69
C LEU A 140 18.98 -0.91 14.60
N LEU A 141 18.00 -0.03 14.81
CA LEU A 141 18.13 1.07 15.77
C LEU A 141 18.43 0.56 17.19
N ALA A 142 17.77 -0.55 17.58
CA ALA A 142 18.03 -1.15 18.89
C ALA A 142 19.44 -1.72 19.01
N GLU A 143 19.98 -2.32 17.94
CA GLU A 143 21.37 -2.79 17.90
C GLU A 143 22.36 -1.64 18.06
N ASP A 144 22.12 -0.49 17.43
CA ASP A 144 22.97 0.68 17.47
C ASP A 144 22.92 1.42 18.82
N CYS A 145 21.74 1.44 19.48
CA CYS A 145 21.48 2.20 20.71
C CYS A 145 21.52 1.34 21.99
N GLY A 146 22.08 0.14 21.94
CA GLY A 146 22.28 -0.71 23.13
C GLY A 146 21.04 -1.50 23.58
N GLY A 147 20.03 -1.62 22.74
CA GLY A 147 18.86 -2.49 22.92
C GLY A 147 17.54 -1.73 23.02
N VAL A 148 16.46 -2.48 22.80
CA VAL A 148 15.09 -1.95 22.93
C VAL A 148 14.87 -1.48 24.37
N GLY A 149 14.33 -0.25 24.53
CA GLY A 149 14.06 0.37 25.83
C GLY A 149 15.27 0.98 26.50
N SER A 150 16.43 1.08 25.84
CA SER A 150 17.52 1.93 26.32
C SER A 150 17.15 3.43 26.17
N GLU A 151 17.74 4.28 27.00
CA GLU A 151 17.46 5.73 26.96
C GLU A 151 17.76 6.30 25.55
N GLU A 152 18.87 5.90 24.94
CA GLU A 152 19.28 6.34 23.62
C GLU A 152 18.30 5.86 22.51
N TYR A 153 17.80 4.61 22.61
CA TYR A 153 16.78 4.08 21.70
C TYR A 153 15.47 4.87 21.76
N GLU A 154 14.97 5.14 22.96
CA GLU A 154 13.74 5.90 23.17
C GLU A 154 13.87 7.34 22.69
N GLU A 155 15.00 8.01 23.01
CA GLU A 155 15.27 9.37 22.54
C GLU A 155 15.33 9.46 21.00
N MET A 156 15.96 8.50 20.35
CA MET A 156 16.04 8.47 18.88
C MET A 156 14.66 8.21 18.24
N LEU A 157 13.87 7.31 18.79
CA LEU A 157 12.51 7.07 18.31
C LEU A 157 11.64 8.32 18.46
N GLU A 158 11.67 8.96 19.63
CA GLU A 158 10.91 10.19 19.90
C GLU A 158 11.30 11.31 18.93
N LEU A 159 12.59 11.47 18.63
CA LEU A 159 13.07 12.46 17.68
C LEU A 159 12.53 12.21 16.26
N VAL A 160 12.61 10.98 15.76
CA VAL A 160 12.13 10.62 14.43
C VAL A 160 10.60 10.73 14.36
N GLU A 161 9.90 10.33 15.42
CA GLU A 161 8.44 10.45 15.50
C GLU A 161 8.02 11.93 15.44
N MET A 162 8.68 12.80 16.22
CA MET A 162 8.41 14.23 16.21
C MET A 162 8.63 14.85 14.82
N GLU A 163 9.73 14.52 14.16
CA GLU A 163 10.01 15.00 12.79
C GLU A 163 8.97 14.52 11.79
N LEU A 164 8.49 13.28 11.89
CA LEU A 164 7.43 12.75 11.05
C LEU A 164 6.09 13.46 11.27
N ARG A 165 5.72 13.75 12.53
CA ARG A 165 4.49 14.47 12.87
C ARG A 165 4.52 15.89 12.31
N GLU A 166 5.62 16.63 12.50
CA GLU A 166 5.81 17.97 11.93
C GLU A 166 5.72 17.94 10.41
N LEU A 167 6.27 16.91 9.76
CA LEU A 167 6.25 16.77 8.32
C LEU A 167 4.83 16.45 7.80
N LEU A 168 4.07 15.62 8.51
CA LEU A 168 2.67 15.32 8.17
C LEU A 168 1.81 16.58 8.27
N ASP A 169 1.95 17.35 9.35
CA ASP A 169 1.23 18.62 9.53
C ASP A 169 1.58 19.64 8.44
N LEU A 170 2.84 19.72 8.04
CA LEU A 170 3.29 20.61 6.96
C LEU A 170 2.54 20.32 5.64
N TYR A 171 2.20 19.06 5.38
CA TYR A 171 1.47 18.64 4.19
C TYR A 171 -0.03 18.40 4.45
N GLU A 172 -0.57 18.99 5.51
CA GLU A 172 -2.00 18.99 5.85
C GLU A 172 -2.58 17.60 6.15
N PHE A 173 -1.77 16.67 6.65
CA PHE A 173 -2.25 15.47 7.33
C PHE A 173 -2.24 15.71 8.85
N PRO A 174 -3.16 15.11 9.63
CA PRO A 174 -3.22 15.34 11.07
C PRO A 174 -2.07 14.62 11.79
N GLY A 175 -0.91 15.27 11.91
CA GLY A 175 0.31 14.69 12.46
C GLY A 175 0.13 14.12 13.85
N ASP A 176 -0.54 14.85 14.74
CA ASP A 176 -0.77 14.41 16.13
C ASP A 176 -1.69 13.19 16.23
N ASP A 177 -2.71 13.09 15.35
CA ASP A 177 -3.68 12.00 15.37
C ASP A 177 -3.25 10.79 14.52
N THR A 178 -2.22 10.94 13.68
CA THR A 178 -1.73 9.87 12.81
C THR A 178 -1.10 8.74 13.62
N PRO A 179 -1.58 7.49 13.48
CA PRO A 179 -0.97 6.35 14.14
C PRO A 179 0.46 6.11 13.63
N ILE A 180 1.41 5.97 14.56
CA ILE A 180 2.80 5.57 14.27
C ILE A 180 3.07 4.25 14.97
N ILE A 181 3.40 3.24 14.18
CA ILE A 181 3.70 1.90 14.66
C ILE A 181 5.18 1.63 14.47
N VAL A 182 5.88 1.29 15.54
CA VAL A 182 7.31 0.95 15.54
C VAL A 182 7.48 -0.54 15.35
N GLY A 183 8.36 -0.97 14.43
CA GLY A 183 8.60 -2.38 14.19
C GLY A 183 9.72 -2.70 13.21
N SER A 184 9.83 -3.97 12.88
CA SER A 184 10.74 -4.51 11.86
C SER A 184 9.97 -5.43 10.91
N ALA A 185 9.83 -4.97 9.69
CA ALA A 185 9.21 -5.76 8.63
C ALA A 185 9.99 -7.04 8.32
N LEU A 186 11.33 -7.00 8.43
CA LEU A 186 12.18 -8.17 8.22
C LEU A 186 11.95 -9.23 9.30
N MET A 187 11.92 -8.84 10.57
CA MET A 187 11.60 -9.76 11.67
C MET A 187 10.22 -10.40 11.47
N ALA A 188 9.23 -9.59 11.12
CA ALA A 188 7.89 -10.10 10.83
C ALA A 188 7.89 -11.07 9.65
N LEU A 189 8.62 -10.77 8.57
CA LEU A 189 8.75 -11.65 7.40
C LEU A 189 9.45 -12.98 7.73
N GLU A 190 10.39 -12.98 8.67
CA GLU A 190 11.08 -14.17 9.16
C GLU A 190 10.29 -14.93 10.25
N GLY A 191 9.16 -14.40 10.71
CA GLY A 191 8.35 -14.98 11.79
C GLY A 191 8.94 -14.81 13.18
N LYS A 192 9.82 -13.85 13.34
CA LYS A 192 10.37 -13.43 14.62
C LYS A 192 9.49 -12.37 15.27
N ASP A 193 9.50 -12.30 16.58
CA ASP A 193 8.69 -11.33 17.34
C ASP A 193 9.39 -10.87 18.63
N ASP A 194 10.71 -10.82 18.59
CA ASP A 194 11.50 -10.37 19.73
C ASP A 194 11.14 -8.92 20.08
N ASN A 195 10.86 -8.65 21.34
CA ASN A 195 10.41 -7.34 21.85
C ASN A 195 9.16 -6.77 21.13
N GLU A 196 8.31 -7.62 20.57
CA GLU A 196 7.09 -7.23 19.83
C GLU A 196 7.36 -6.39 18.56
N LEU A 197 8.59 -6.34 18.06
CA LEU A 197 8.94 -5.56 16.88
C LEU A 197 8.60 -6.25 15.55
N GLY A 198 8.37 -7.55 15.56
CA GLY A 198 8.11 -8.34 14.36
C GLY A 198 6.61 -8.52 14.06
N THR A 199 6.14 -9.75 14.23
CA THR A 199 4.75 -10.14 13.92
C THR A 199 3.72 -9.31 14.70
N THR A 200 3.99 -8.98 15.96
CA THR A 200 3.12 -8.15 16.80
C THR A 200 3.02 -6.73 16.25
N ALA A 201 4.12 -6.11 15.81
CA ALA A 201 4.08 -4.77 15.22
C ALA A 201 3.23 -4.74 13.93
N VAL A 202 3.36 -5.77 13.06
CA VAL A 202 2.52 -5.85 11.84
C VAL A 202 1.04 -6.04 12.19
N LYS A 203 0.70 -6.82 13.23
CA LYS A 203 -0.69 -6.93 13.71
C LYS A 203 -1.21 -5.58 14.20
N LYS A 204 -0.43 -4.83 14.99
CA LYS A 204 -0.78 -3.47 15.44
C LYS A 204 -0.99 -2.53 14.25
N LEU A 205 -0.20 -2.67 13.17
CA LEU A 205 -0.39 -1.90 11.94
C LEU A 205 -1.73 -2.24 11.27
N VAL A 206 -2.09 -3.52 11.14
CA VAL A 206 -3.39 -3.93 10.56
C VAL A 206 -4.56 -3.42 11.40
N GLU A 207 -4.47 -3.50 12.73
CA GLU A 207 -5.47 -2.94 13.65
C GLU A 207 -5.58 -1.41 13.52
N ALA A 208 -4.46 -0.71 13.32
CA ALA A 208 -4.46 0.73 13.07
C ALA A 208 -5.14 1.05 11.71
N LEU A 209 -4.90 0.27 10.66
CA LEU A 209 -5.60 0.43 9.38
C LEU A 209 -7.11 0.21 9.53
N ASP A 210 -7.53 -0.83 10.27
CA ASP A 210 -8.94 -1.13 10.51
C ASP A 210 -9.66 -0.01 11.29
N SER A 211 -8.98 0.60 12.25
CA SER A 211 -9.59 1.61 13.14
C SER A 211 -9.49 3.04 12.62
N TYR A 212 -8.38 3.40 11.97
CA TYR A 212 -8.09 4.78 11.58
C TYR A 212 -8.59 5.15 10.19
N ILE A 213 -8.54 4.21 9.23
CA ILE A 213 -9.05 4.46 7.88
C ILE A 213 -10.55 4.11 7.86
N PRO A 214 -11.46 5.06 7.63
CA PRO A 214 -12.89 4.75 7.55
C PRO A 214 -13.21 3.91 6.30
N GLU A 215 -14.32 3.19 6.35
CA GLU A 215 -14.84 2.52 5.15
C GLU A 215 -15.17 3.55 4.06
N PRO A 216 -14.59 3.41 2.86
CA PRO A 216 -14.79 4.40 1.81
C PRO A 216 -16.23 4.39 1.28
N VAL A 217 -16.85 5.55 1.22
CA VAL A 217 -18.18 5.73 0.63
C VAL A 217 -18.06 5.67 -0.90
N ARG A 218 -18.58 4.60 -1.50
CA ARG A 218 -18.54 4.42 -2.96
C ARG A 218 -19.79 5.04 -3.60
N ALA A 219 -19.59 5.88 -4.60
CA ALA A 219 -20.67 6.56 -5.33
C ALA A 219 -21.31 5.61 -6.38
N ILE A 220 -21.97 4.53 -5.91
CA ILE A 220 -22.53 3.47 -6.76
C ILE A 220 -23.73 3.93 -7.59
N ASP A 221 -24.45 4.99 -7.16
CA ASP A 221 -25.63 5.53 -7.84
C ASP A 221 -25.29 6.49 -9.01
N GLN A 222 -24.01 6.73 -9.25
CA GLN A 222 -23.52 7.58 -10.35
C GLN A 222 -23.23 6.74 -11.61
N PRO A 223 -23.15 7.37 -12.79
CA PRO A 223 -22.66 6.70 -13.99
C PRO A 223 -21.28 6.08 -13.78
N PHE A 224 -21.09 4.88 -14.32
CA PHE A 224 -19.80 4.17 -14.24
C PHE A 224 -18.65 5.03 -14.77
N LEU A 225 -17.57 5.08 -14.01
CA LEU A 225 -16.30 5.72 -14.40
C LEU A 225 -15.14 4.89 -13.86
N MET A 226 -14.23 4.52 -14.74
CA MET A 226 -12.98 3.84 -14.41
C MET A 226 -11.86 4.47 -15.24
N PRO A 227 -10.92 5.21 -14.64
CA PRO A 227 -9.68 5.60 -15.31
C PRO A 227 -8.91 4.33 -15.73
N ILE A 228 -8.42 4.31 -16.97
CA ILE A 228 -7.62 3.19 -17.48
C ILE A 228 -6.17 3.42 -17.07
N GLU A 229 -5.58 2.45 -16.38
CA GLU A 229 -4.19 2.44 -15.93
C GLU A 229 -3.31 1.65 -16.88
N ASP A 230 -3.71 0.40 -17.17
CA ASP A 230 -3.01 -0.47 -18.10
C ASP A 230 -3.94 -1.11 -19.13
N VAL A 231 -3.35 -1.47 -20.27
CA VAL A 231 -4.06 -2.09 -21.39
C VAL A 231 -3.31 -3.34 -21.86
N PHE A 232 -3.99 -4.47 -21.84
CA PHE A 232 -3.44 -5.75 -22.25
C PHE A 232 -4.23 -6.33 -23.41
N SER A 233 -3.54 -7.01 -24.33
CA SER A 233 -4.17 -7.85 -25.37
C SER A 233 -4.00 -9.31 -25.00
N ILE A 234 -5.09 -9.97 -24.64
CA ILE A 234 -5.08 -11.37 -24.23
C ILE A 234 -5.71 -12.24 -25.33
N ALA A 235 -4.97 -13.23 -25.82
CA ALA A 235 -5.46 -14.16 -26.83
C ALA A 235 -6.73 -14.88 -26.34
N GLY A 236 -7.82 -14.80 -27.10
CA GLY A 236 -9.12 -15.39 -26.78
C GLY A 236 -10.03 -14.55 -25.86
N ARG A 237 -9.51 -13.45 -25.28
CA ARG A 237 -10.29 -12.52 -24.44
C ARG A 237 -10.43 -11.12 -25.06
N GLY A 238 -9.51 -10.74 -25.97
CA GLY A 238 -9.49 -9.43 -26.59
C GLY A 238 -8.69 -8.41 -25.80
N THR A 239 -9.13 -7.15 -25.82
CA THR A 239 -8.52 -6.07 -25.03
C THR A 239 -9.04 -6.12 -23.60
N VAL A 240 -8.12 -6.19 -22.65
CA VAL A 240 -8.38 -6.11 -21.21
C VAL A 240 -7.78 -4.82 -20.71
N VAL A 241 -8.53 -4.06 -19.92
CA VAL A 241 -8.09 -2.84 -19.27
C VAL A 241 -8.16 -3.02 -17.78
N THR A 242 -7.20 -2.44 -17.06
CA THR A 242 -7.19 -2.39 -15.60
C THR A 242 -7.39 -0.96 -15.13
N GLY A 243 -7.89 -0.80 -13.91
CA GLY A 243 -8.08 0.48 -13.26
C GLY A 243 -9.02 0.39 -12.07
N ARG A 244 -9.02 1.43 -11.25
CA ARG A 244 -9.95 1.56 -10.13
C ARG A 244 -11.30 2.09 -10.62
N ILE A 245 -12.38 1.44 -10.21
CA ILE A 245 -13.74 1.98 -10.43
C ILE A 245 -13.95 3.13 -9.43
N GLU A 246 -13.97 4.36 -9.94
CA GLU A 246 -14.18 5.58 -9.14
C GLU A 246 -15.63 5.74 -8.71
N ARG A 247 -16.57 5.39 -9.60
CA ARG A 247 -18.01 5.51 -9.34
C ARG A 247 -18.83 4.59 -10.25
N GLY A 248 -20.06 4.38 -9.85
CA GLY A 248 -21.00 3.54 -10.58
C GLY A 248 -20.74 2.05 -10.43
N VAL A 249 -21.45 1.29 -11.21
CA VAL A 249 -21.37 -0.19 -11.28
C VAL A 249 -21.29 -0.59 -12.72
N ILE A 250 -20.50 -1.60 -13.04
CA ILE A 250 -20.41 -2.22 -14.38
C ILE A 250 -20.80 -3.69 -14.30
N LYS A 251 -21.56 -4.15 -15.29
CA LYS A 251 -21.94 -5.56 -15.46
C LYS A 251 -21.55 -6.07 -16.83
N VAL A 252 -21.28 -7.36 -16.89
CA VAL A 252 -21.04 -8.04 -18.17
C VAL A 252 -22.27 -7.88 -19.08
N GLY A 253 -22.03 -7.46 -20.33
CA GLY A 253 -23.05 -7.18 -21.32
C GLY A 253 -23.49 -5.71 -21.43
N GLU A 254 -23.03 -4.83 -20.52
CA GLU A 254 -23.35 -3.41 -20.59
C GLU A 254 -22.49 -2.69 -21.64
N GLU A 255 -23.10 -1.67 -22.29
CA GLU A 255 -22.38 -0.79 -23.22
C GLU A 255 -21.59 0.24 -22.39
N ILE A 256 -20.34 0.45 -22.78
CA ILE A 256 -19.42 1.44 -22.19
C ILE A 256 -18.87 2.36 -23.27
N GLU A 257 -18.53 3.58 -22.87
CA GLU A 257 -17.83 4.54 -23.72
C GLU A 257 -16.35 4.62 -23.29
N VAL A 258 -15.45 4.46 -24.25
CA VAL A 258 -14.02 4.68 -24.05
C VAL A 258 -13.70 6.09 -24.50
N ILE A 259 -13.32 6.93 -23.54
CA ILE A 259 -13.03 8.35 -23.74
C ILE A 259 -11.52 8.56 -23.61
N GLY A 260 -10.91 9.28 -24.53
CA GLY A 260 -9.48 9.58 -24.52
C GLY A 260 -9.10 10.68 -25.50
N ILE A 261 -7.85 10.67 -25.96
CA ILE A 261 -7.33 11.64 -26.94
C ILE A 261 -7.97 11.49 -28.32
N SER A 262 -8.32 10.25 -28.67
CA SER A 262 -9.04 9.94 -29.91
C SER A 262 -10.56 10.10 -29.73
N ASP A 263 -11.30 10.01 -30.86
CA ASP A 263 -12.77 10.05 -30.81
C ASP A 263 -13.33 8.98 -29.85
N THR A 264 -14.39 9.36 -29.13
CA THR A 264 -15.08 8.46 -28.21
C THR A 264 -15.59 7.21 -28.94
N ALA A 265 -15.21 6.06 -28.43
CA ALA A 265 -15.64 4.76 -28.98
C ALA A 265 -16.62 4.08 -28.01
N LYS A 266 -17.63 3.41 -28.56
CA LYS A 266 -18.56 2.56 -27.80
C LYS A 266 -18.18 1.10 -27.96
N THR A 267 -18.23 0.37 -26.87
CA THR A 267 -17.99 -1.08 -26.86
C THR A 267 -18.81 -1.73 -25.76
N THR A 268 -18.81 -3.06 -25.73
CA THR A 268 -19.54 -3.83 -24.71
C THR A 268 -18.56 -4.45 -23.73
N CYS A 269 -18.82 -4.36 -22.44
CA CYS A 269 -18.09 -5.07 -21.42
C CYS A 269 -18.37 -6.57 -21.52
N THR A 270 -17.37 -7.35 -21.90
CA THR A 270 -17.52 -8.82 -22.11
C THR A 270 -17.11 -9.65 -20.91
N GLY A 271 -16.41 -9.07 -19.95
CA GLY A 271 -15.96 -9.72 -18.70
C GLY A 271 -15.58 -8.70 -17.65
N VAL A 272 -15.71 -9.09 -16.38
CA VAL A 272 -15.27 -8.37 -15.19
C VAL A 272 -14.58 -9.41 -14.32
N GLU A 273 -13.35 -9.11 -13.87
CA GLU A 273 -12.55 -9.98 -12.98
C GLU A 273 -12.08 -9.16 -11.77
#